data_3cac7f309d23f43e85b7f58bcef253f7
#
_entry.id   3cac7f309d23f43e85b7f58bcef253f7
#
_cell.length_a   1.000
_cell.length_b   1.000
_cell.length_c   1.000
_cell.angle_alpha   90.00
_cell.angle_beta   90.00
_cell.angle_gamma   90.00
#
_symmetry.space_group_name_H-M   'P 1'
#
loop_
_entity.id
_entity.type
_entity.pdbx_description
1 polymer ?
#
loop_
_entity_poly.entity_id
_entity_poly.type
_entity_poly.pdbx_seq_one_letter_code
_entity_poly.pdbx_strand_id
1 'polypeptide(L)'
;MTLPRIVVERCHYLAECTEEPGAITRPFASDAMKCAHVLVTDWMREAGMTVERDNIGNLRGRYEGAGEATLLLGSHLDSVRAAGKYDGPLGVVVAIAAVQRLHDSRRRLPFGIEVLAFADEEGLRFGSTYLGSRAVAGTLDPADLDRTDREGITMREAVRASGGDPDRIGDDRWQAGPLLGYLEVHIEQGPVLEARGLPVGVVSAISGQNRYTLDFQGEAGHAGTVPMDSRRDALVAAAVFVQSVQGYAEGHGGLVATVGQLSVRPGAANVVPGEVTLSLDVRHADDAERLVASRNLLEIASRIAKRRNIALKTRQDSENATVPCAQRLLSNLSQAVADLDRPVLELASGAGHDAVAMSALTDVGMLFVRCKGGVSHNPAESVTTEDVAVAIDVLGRCIELLAQA
;
A
#
# COMPACT_ATOMS: atom_id res chain seq x y z
N MET A 1 10.48 3.44 -29.90
CA MET A 1 10.74 3.14 -28.47
C MET A 1 9.96 1.90 -28.12
N THR A 2 10.49 0.99 -27.30
CA THR A 2 9.77 -0.23 -26.87
C THR A 2 8.75 0.12 -25.78
N LEU A 3 7.66 -0.62 -25.70
CA LEU A 3 6.59 -0.37 -24.72
C LEU A 3 7.07 -0.33 -23.26
N PRO A 4 7.95 -1.24 -22.78
CA PRO A 4 8.49 -1.15 -21.41
C PRO A 4 9.27 0.14 -21.13
N ARG A 5 10.00 0.63 -22.14
CA ARG A 5 10.73 1.90 -22.02
C ARG A 5 9.78 3.10 -21.95
N ILE A 6 8.67 3.05 -22.71
CA ILE A 6 7.60 4.07 -22.63
C ILE A 6 7.01 4.09 -21.22
N VAL A 7 6.77 2.92 -20.60
CA VAL A 7 6.26 2.82 -19.23
C VAL A 7 7.19 3.49 -18.23
N VAL A 8 8.49 3.19 -18.27
CA VAL A 8 9.49 3.81 -17.40
C VAL A 8 9.56 5.33 -17.60
N GLU A 9 9.53 5.81 -18.85
CA GLU A 9 9.52 7.25 -19.17
C GLU A 9 8.24 7.93 -18.69
N ARG A 10 7.08 7.29 -18.80
CA ARG A 10 5.81 7.82 -18.28
C ARG A 10 5.86 7.97 -16.75
N CYS A 11 6.48 7.04 -16.02
CA CYS A 11 6.73 7.20 -14.59
C CYS A 11 7.67 8.40 -14.29
N HIS A 12 8.66 8.66 -15.15
CA HIS A 12 9.50 9.85 -15.03
C HIS A 12 8.71 11.14 -15.28
N TYR A 13 7.83 11.18 -16.28
CA TYR A 13 6.95 12.35 -16.50
C TYR A 13 6.00 12.59 -15.32
N LEU A 14 5.44 11.53 -14.73
CA LEU A 14 4.62 11.65 -13.52
C LEU A 14 5.43 12.17 -12.32
N ALA A 15 6.72 11.87 -12.25
CA ALA A 15 7.59 12.37 -11.20
C ALA A 15 7.78 13.90 -11.23
N GLU A 16 7.59 14.54 -12.41
CA GLU A 16 7.62 16.00 -12.55
C GLU A 16 6.35 16.68 -12.01
N CYS A 17 5.25 15.92 -11.87
CA CYS A 17 4.02 16.39 -11.24
C CYS A 17 4.15 16.33 -9.71
N THR A 18 4.65 17.40 -9.10
CA THR A 18 4.96 17.48 -7.67
C THR A 18 4.65 18.84 -7.07
N GLU A 19 4.29 18.88 -5.78
CA GLU A 19 4.15 20.12 -4.99
C GLU A 19 5.49 20.62 -4.42
N GLU A 20 6.52 19.76 -4.35
CA GLU A 20 7.81 20.09 -3.74
C GLU A 20 8.94 20.05 -4.80
N PRO A 21 9.49 21.20 -5.22
CA PRO A 21 10.61 21.20 -6.15
C PRO A 21 11.81 20.37 -5.63
N GLY A 22 12.27 19.42 -6.47
CA GLY A 22 13.40 18.54 -6.14
C GLY A 22 13.03 17.29 -5.32
N ALA A 23 11.75 17.10 -4.99
CA ALA A 23 11.23 15.88 -4.37
C ALA A 23 9.88 15.52 -4.98
N ILE A 24 9.49 14.26 -4.93
CA ILE A 24 8.18 13.83 -5.42
C ILE A 24 7.21 13.83 -4.24
N THR A 25 6.26 14.76 -4.27
CA THR A 25 5.18 14.86 -3.28
C THR A 25 3.89 15.23 -4.02
N ARG A 26 2.98 14.28 -4.15
CA ARG A 26 1.72 14.44 -4.89
C ARG A 26 0.52 14.06 -4.02
N PRO A 27 0.07 14.99 -3.16
CA PRO A 27 -1.05 14.73 -2.26
C PRO A 27 -2.39 14.70 -3.00
N PHE A 28 -3.38 14.09 -2.36
CA PHE A 28 -4.76 14.12 -2.80
C PHE A 28 -5.27 15.54 -3.09
N ALA A 29 -6.00 15.69 -4.21
CA ALA A 29 -6.67 16.92 -4.62
C ALA A 29 -5.72 18.14 -4.75
N SER A 30 -4.42 17.92 -5.03
CA SER A 30 -3.42 18.96 -5.27
C SER A 30 -3.31 19.35 -6.74
N ASP A 31 -2.55 20.42 -7.03
CA ASP A 31 -2.25 20.79 -8.42
C ASP A 31 -1.31 19.77 -9.08
N ALA A 32 -0.40 19.16 -8.31
CA ALA A 32 0.41 18.03 -8.77
C ALA A 32 -0.47 16.84 -9.21
N MET A 33 -1.56 16.55 -8.50
CA MET A 33 -2.52 15.51 -8.90
C MET A 33 -3.24 15.90 -10.19
N LYS A 34 -3.65 17.16 -10.37
CA LYS A 34 -4.25 17.64 -11.63
C LYS A 34 -3.28 17.51 -12.80
N CYS A 35 -1.99 17.80 -12.59
CA CYS A 35 -0.95 17.57 -13.60
C CYS A 35 -0.87 16.09 -14.01
N ALA A 36 -0.82 15.18 -13.04
CA ALA A 36 -0.79 13.74 -13.28
C ALA A 36 -2.05 13.26 -14.04
N HIS A 37 -3.24 13.79 -13.69
CA HIS A 37 -4.49 13.46 -14.37
C HIS A 37 -4.47 13.81 -15.85
N VAL A 38 -3.89 14.96 -16.24
CA VAL A 38 -3.78 15.34 -17.66
C VAL A 38 -2.96 14.30 -18.42
N LEU A 39 -1.76 13.96 -17.93
CA LEU A 39 -0.88 12.98 -18.58
C LEU A 39 -1.53 11.60 -18.70
N VAL A 40 -2.10 11.10 -17.60
CA VAL A 40 -2.71 9.76 -17.56
C VAL A 40 -3.95 9.70 -18.44
N THR A 41 -4.76 10.75 -18.48
CA THR A 41 -5.94 10.85 -19.36
C THR A 41 -5.52 10.74 -20.85
N ASP A 42 -4.47 11.43 -21.24
CA ASP A 42 -3.99 11.39 -22.62
C ASP A 42 -3.44 10.00 -22.97
N TRP A 43 -2.68 9.36 -22.08
CA TRP A 43 -2.17 8.00 -22.31
C TRP A 43 -3.27 6.94 -22.36
N MET A 44 -4.31 7.07 -21.53
CA MET A 44 -5.48 6.20 -21.61
C MET A 44 -6.21 6.35 -22.94
N ARG A 45 -6.39 7.59 -23.42
CA ARG A 45 -7.00 7.86 -24.73
C ARG A 45 -6.17 7.34 -25.89
N GLU A 46 -4.85 7.50 -25.85
CA GLU A 46 -3.91 6.92 -26.82
C GLU A 46 -4.04 5.38 -26.89
N ALA A 47 -4.29 4.74 -25.74
CA ALA A 47 -4.55 3.30 -25.64
C ALA A 47 -5.99 2.89 -26.07
N GLY A 48 -6.77 3.82 -26.63
CA GLY A 48 -8.11 3.56 -27.17
C GLY A 48 -9.21 3.44 -26.12
N MET A 49 -8.98 3.98 -24.91
CA MET A 49 -9.98 4.03 -23.86
C MET A 49 -10.84 5.29 -23.91
N THR A 50 -12.09 5.18 -23.51
CA THR A 50 -12.88 6.34 -23.07
C THR A 50 -12.52 6.65 -21.62
N VAL A 51 -12.34 7.94 -21.29
CA VAL A 51 -11.83 8.35 -19.97
C VAL A 51 -12.79 9.30 -19.32
N GLU A 52 -13.13 9.02 -18.08
CA GLU A 52 -13.87 9.91 -17.19
C GLU A 52 -13.10 10.12 -15.87
N ARG A 53 -13.41 11.21 -15.20
CA ARG A 53 -12.98 11.46 -13.83
C ARG A 53 -14.21 11.41 -12.93
N ASP A 54 -14.18 10.58 -11.89
CA ASP A 54 -15.27 10.46 -10.95
C ASP A 54 -15.29 11.59 -9.91
N ASN A 55 -16.28 11.57 -9.00
CA ASN A 55 -16.52 12.66 -8.06
C ASN A 55 -15.44 12.78 -6.99
N ILE A 56 -14.85 11.66 -6.53
CA ILE A 56 -13.71 11.70 -5.58
C ILE A 56 -12.41 12.10 -6.27
N GLY A 57 -12.28 11.86 -7.57
CA GLY A 57 -11.12 12.25 -8.35
C GLY A 57 -10.31 11.09 -8.93
N ASN A 58 -10.81 9.85 -8.94
CA ASN A 58 -10.18 8.78 -9.69
C ASN A 58 -10.31 9.04 -11.19
N LEU A 59 -9.33 8.59 -11.98
CA LEU A 59 -9.50 8.44 -13.42
C LEU A 59 -9.94 7.01 -13.74
N ARG A 60 -10.93 6.90 -14.61
CA ARG A 60 -11.53 5.66 -15.06
C ARG A 60 -11.41 5.57 -16.58
N GLY A 61 -10.57 4.64 -17.06
CA GLY A 61 -10.32 4.42 -18.47
C GLY A 61 -10.99 3.13 -18.94
N ARG A 62 -12.04 3.23 -19.76
CA ARG A 62 -12.80 2.09 -20.26
C ARG A 62 -12.33 1.64 -21.64
N TYR A 63 -11.94 0.38 -21.78
CA TYR A 63 -11.69 -0.30 -23.05
C TYR A 63 -12.77 -1.36 -23.27
N GLU A 64 -13.60 -1.17 -24.28
CA GLU A 64 -14.77 -2.00 -24.52
C GLU A 64 -14.42 -3.41 -24.98
N GLY A 65 -15.10 -4.40 -24.40
CA GLY A 65 -15.11 -5.80 -24.82
C GLY A 65 -16.34 -6.17 -25.63
N ALA A 66 -16.49 -7.47 -25.90
CA ALA A 66 -17.66 -8.01 -26.61
C ALA A 66 -18.81 -8.38 -25.67
N GLY A 67 -18.56 -8.57 -24.38
CA GLY A 67 -19.53 -8.96 -23.36
C GLY A 67 -19.69 -7.91 -22.25
N GLU A 68 -20.57 -8.20 -21.30
CA GLU A 68 -20.96 -7.28 -20.22
C GLU A 68 -20.00 -7.30 -19.02
N ALA A 69 -19.27 -8.40 -18.82
CA ALA A 69 -18.35 -8.51 -17.69
C ALA A 69 -17.16 -7.55 -17.85
N THR A 70 -16.56 -7.16 -16.73
CA THR A 70 -15.42 -6.25 -16.72
C THR A 70 -14.30 -6.79 -15.81
N LEU A 71 -13.07 -6.71 -16.31
CA LEU A 71 -11.85 -6.85 -15.52
C LEU A 71 -11.37 -5.46 -15.11
N LEU A 72 -11.17 -5.24 -13.81
CA LEU A 72 -10.60 -4.01 -13.29
C LEU A 72 -9.09 -4.17 -13.18
N LEU A 73 -8.35 -3.18 -13.65
CA LEU A 73 -6.91 -3.04 -13.49
C LEU A 73 -6.64 -1.69 -12.83
N GLY A 74 -5.66 -1.57 -11.96
CA GLY A 74 -5.38 -0.24 -11.40
C GLY A 74 -4.31 -0.21 -10.34
N SER A 75 -4.05 0.97 -9.86
CA SER A 75 -3.24 1.37 -8.71
C SER A 75 -3.44 2.86 -8.47
N HIS A 76 -2.67 3.47 -7.54
CA HIS A 76 -2.82 4.88 -7.18
C HIS A 76 -1.89 5.81 -7.96
N LEU A 77 -2.19 7.11 -7.93
CA LEU A 77 -1.38 8.17 -8.51
C LEU A 77 -0.77 9.11 -7.46
N ASP A 78 -1.35 9.18 -6.27
CA ASP A 78 -0.79 9.96 -5.17
C ASP A 78 0.53 9.39 -4.67
N SER A 79 1.16 10.08 -3.75
CA SER A 79 2.42 9.63 -3.15
C SER A 79 2.57 10.12 -1.73
N VAL A 80 3.41 9.44 -0.95
CA VAL A 80 3.97 10.00 0.29
C VAL A 80 4.85 11.21 -0.01
N ARG A 81 5.30 11.90 1.06
CA ARG A 81 6.28 13.00 0.93
C ARG A 81 7.66 12.47 0.54
N ALA A 82 8.32 13.14 -0.39
CA ALA A 82 9.63 12.78 -0.92
C ALA A 82 9.71 11.31 -1.39
N ALA A 83 8.69 10.89 -2.12
CA ALA A 83 8.48 9.52 -2.62
C ALA A 83 9.47 9.12 -3.72
N GLY A 84 9.36 7.87 -4.15
CA GLY A 84 9.91 7.35 -5.39
C GLY A 84 9.01 7.63 -6.60
N LYS A 85 9.38 7.06 -7.75
CA LYS A 85 8.73 7.31 -9.04
C LYS A 85 7.69 6.25 -9.41
N TYR A 86 7.75 5.08 -8.76
CA TYR A 86 7.12 3.87 -9.25
C TYR A 86 6.03 3.35 -8.32
N ASP A 87 6.07 3.78 -7.06
CA ASP A 87 5.10 3.43 -6.01
C ASP A 87 3.71 3.96 -6.38
N GLY A 88 2.81 3.06 -6.78
CA GLY A 88 1.51 3.35 -7.37
C GLY A 88 1.54 3.65 -8.88
N PRO A 89 2.20 4.72 -9.36
CA PRO A 89 2.22 5.09 -10.78
C PRO A 89 2.65 3.98 -11.73
N LEU A 90 3.58 3.10 -11.34
CA LEU A 90 3.99 1.97 -12.18
C LEU A 90 2.81 1.06 -12.52
N GLY A 91 1.97 0.74 -11.53
CA GLY A 91 0.81 -0.13 -11.71
C GLY A 91 -0.20 0.44 -12.69
N VAL A 92 -0.50 1.74 -12.57
CA VAL A 92 -1.38 2.45 -13.49
C VAL A 92 -0.82 2.42 -14.92
N VAL A 93 0.46 2.74 -15.08
CA VAL A 93 1.07 2.82 -16.44
C VAL A 93 1.25 1.44 -17.07
N VAL A 94 1.52 0.38 -16.27
CA VAL A 94 1.55 -1.01 -16.75
C VAL A 94 0.16 -1.47 -17.20
N ALA A 95 -0.89 -1.12 -16.44
CA ALA A 95 -2.27 -1.42 -16.85
C ALA A 95 -2.64 -0.75 -18.17
N ILE A 96 -2.29 0.54 -18.35
CA ILE A 96 -2.47 1.26 -19.63
C ILE A 96 -1.69 0.57 -20.76
N ALA A 97 -0.45 0.13 -20.50
CA ALA A 97 0.38 -0.54 -21.51
C ALA A 97 -0.22 -1.90 -21.94
N ALA A 98 -0.83 -2.65 -21.00
CA ALA A 98 -1.52 -3.89 -21.34
C ALA A 98 -2.73 -3.63 -22.28
N VAL A 99 -3.51 -2.58 -22.04
CA VAL A 99 -4.62 -2.16 -22.91
C VAL A 99 -4.10 -1.64 -24.24
N GLN A 100 -3.00 -0.86 -24.26
CA GLN A 100 -2.37 -0.37 -25.50
C GLN A 100 -2.00 -1.52 -26.43
N ARG A 101 -1.45 -2.63 -25.92
CA ARG A 101 -1.14 -3.85 -26.73
C ARG A 101 -2.39 -4.45 -27.38
N LEU A 102 -3.51 -4.49 -26.66
CA LEU A 102 -4.80 -4.96 -27.20
C LEU A 102 -5.30 -4.01 -28.28
N HIS A 103 -5.21 -2.70 -28.06
CA HIS A 103 -5.62 -1.68 -29.00
C HIS A 103 -4.81 -1.74 -30.31
N ASP A 104 -3.49 -1.76 -30.21
CA ASP A 104 -2.57 -1.80 -31.36
C ASP A 104 -2.76 -3.07 -32.19
N SER A 105 -3.03 -4.21 -31.54
CA SER A 105 -3.35 -5.48 -32.18
C SER A 105 -4.82 -5.60 -32.62
N ARG A 106 -5.65 -4.58 -32.38
CA ARG A 106 -7.10 -4.56 -32.68
C ARG A 106 -7.86 -5.73 -32.03
N ARG A 107 -7.40 -6.21 -30.89
CA ARG A 107 -8.04 -7.32 -30.19
C ARG A 107 -9.16 -6.80 -29.29
N ARG A 108 -10.32 -7.47 -29.39
CA ARG A 108 -11.44 -7.31 -28.45
C ARG A 108 -11.61 -8.60 -27.67
N LEU A 109 -11.67 -8.46 -26.36
CA LEU A 109 -11.86 -9.58 -25.42
C LEU A 109 -13.36 -9.87 -25.23
N PRO A 110 -13.73 -11.04 -24.70
CA PRO A 110 -15.12 -11.34 -24.36
C PRO A 110 -15.65 -10.50 -23.19
N PHE A 111 -14.83 -9.67 -22.58
CA PHE A 111 -15.15 -8.76 -21.47
C PHE A 111 -14.46 -7.40 -21.70
N GLY A 112 -14.99 -6.37 -21.05
CA GLY A 112 -14.35 -5.05 -21.01
C GLY A 112 -13.21 -5.00 -20.01
N ILE A 113 -12.29 -4.04 -20.20
CA ILE A 113 -11.28 -3.70 -19.19
C ILE A 113 -11.55 -2.27 -18.74
N GLU A 114 -11.47 -2.02 -17.44
CA GLU A 114 -11.45 -0.68 -16.89
C GLU A 114 -10.18 -0.46 -16.08
N VAL A 115 -9.41 0.54 -16.49
CA VAL A 115 -8.19 0.96 -15.78
C VAL A 115 -8.55 2.06 -14.80
N LEU A 116 -8.29 1.83 -13.52
CA LEU A 116 -8.53 2.74 -12.40
C LEU A 116 -7.20 3.35 -11.96
N ALA A 117 -7.11 4.67 -12.01
CA ALA A 117 -6.00 5.40 -11.41
C ALA A 117 -6.54 6.12 -10.17
N PHE A 118 -6.29 5.53 -9.01
CA PHE A 118 -6.89 5.98 -7.76
C PHE A 118 -6.29 7.30 -7.27
N ALA A 119 -7.15 8.11 -6.64
CA ALA A 119 -6.84 9.48 -6.28
C ALA A 119 -5.99 9.61 -5.00
N ASP A 120 -6.12 8.68 -4.04
CA ASP A 120 -5.41 8.71 -2.75
C ASP A 120 -5.42 7.32 -2.11
N GLU A 121 -4.27 6.66 -2.09
CA GLU A 121 -4.02 5.41 -1.36
C GLU A 121 -3.34 5.69 -0.03
N GLU A 122 -2.33 6.56 -0.06
CA GLU A 122 -1.35 6.82 0.99
C GLU A 122 -1.90 7.66 2.17
N GLY A 123 -2.95 8.43 1.91
CA GLY A 123 -3.58 9.24 2.94
C GLY A 123 -2.73 10.40 3.46
N LEU A 124 -1.76 10.88 2.67
CA LEU A 124 -0.78 11.90 3.10
C LEU A 124 -1.43 13.18 3.61
N ARG A 125 -2.50 13.64 2.95
CA ARG A 125 -3.09 14.94 3.24
C ARG A 125 -4.05 14.91 4.42
N PHE A 126 -4.93 13.89 4.48
CA PHE A 126 -6.04 13.83 5.44
C PHE A 126 -5.91 12.69 6.48
N GLY A 127 -4.88 11.87 6.41
CA GLY A 127 -4.70 10.74 7.32
C GLY A 127 -5.78 9.65 7.17
N SER A 128 -6.39 9.55 5.99
CA SER A 128 -7.35 8.51 5.62
C SER A 128 -6.88 7.87 4.31
N THR A 129 -6.62 6.57 4.34
CA THR A 129 -6.05 5.80 3.24
C THR A 129 -7.12 5.22 2.32
N TYR A 130 -6.73 4.82 1.10
CA TYR A 130 -7.60 4.14 0.11
C TYR A 130 -8.84 4.94 -0.29
N LEU A 131 -8.78 6.28 -0.29
CA LEU A 131 -9.98 7.09 -0.54
C LEU A 131 -10.61 6.78 -1.89
N GLY A 132 -9.79 6.69 -2.94
CA GLY A 132 -10.24 6.42 -4.30
C GLY A 132 -10.86 5.04 -4.45
N SER A 133 -10.17 4.00 -4.02
CA SER A 133 -10.63 2.61 -4.11
C SER A 133 -11.83 2.32 -3.19
N ARG A 134 -11.89 2.95 -2.00
CA ARG A 134 -13.06 2.86 -1.11
C ARG A 134 -14.30 3.51 -1.72
N ALA A 135 -14.16 4.61 -2.47
CA ALA A 135 -15.28 5.21 -3.18
C ALA A 135 -15.82 4.26 -4.25
N VAL A 136 -14.95 3.65 -5.07
CA VAL A 136 -15.34 2.65 -6.09
C VAL A 136 -15.92 1.39 -5.45
N ALA A 137 -15.38 0.94 -4.33
CA ALA A 137 -15.91 -0.22 -3.59
C ALA A 137 -17.22 0.09 -2.82
N GLY A 138 -17.58 1.37 -2.68
CA GLY A 138 -18.75 1.80 -1.91
C GLY A 138 -18.59 1.67 -0.39
N THR A 139 -17.36 1.71 0.09
CA THR A 139 -17.00 1.57 1.52
C THR A 139 -16.43 2.86 2.13
N LEU A 140 -16.40 3.97 1.38
CA LEU A 140 -15.97 5.26 1.90
C LEU A 140 -16.95 5.75 2.98
N ASP A 141 -16.41 6.04 4.17
CA ASP A 141 -17.19 6.65 5.24
C ASP A 141 -17.42 8.13 4.92
N PRO A 142 -18.67 8.61 4.82
CA PRO A 142 -18.96 10.04 4.63
C PRO A 142 -18.30 10.95 5.68
N ALA A 143 -18.04 10.46 6.89
CA ALA A 143 -17.36 11.20 7.94
C ALA A 143 -15.90 11.53 7.59
N ASP A 144 -15.26 10.78 6.69
CA ASP A 144 -13.92 11.10 6.20
C ASP A 144 -13.87 12.48 5.51
N LEU A 145 -14.97 12.90 4.86
CA LEU A 145 -15.05 14.19 4.18
C LEU A 145 -14.94 15.41 5.11
N ASP A 146 -15.15 15.22 6.41
CA ASP A 146 -15.04 16.26 7.43
C ASP A 146 -13.63 16.33 8.05
N ARG A 147 -12.72 15.42 7.67
CA ARG A 147 -11.31 15.50 8.09
C ARG A 147 -10.65 16.74 7.52
N THR A 148 -9.77 17.34 8.29
CA THR A 148 -9.04 18.55 7.89
C THR A 148 -7.56 18.23 7.66
N ASP A 149 -6.98 18.92 6.70
CA ASP A 149 -5.53 18.95 6.52
C ASP A 149 -4.84 19.89 7.53
N ARG A 150 -3.53 20.05 7.41
CA ARG A 150 -2.73 20.91 8.31
C ARG A 150 -3.07 22.39 8.21
N GLU A 151 -3.72 22.82 7.13
CA GLU A 151 -4.14 24.19 6.87
C GLU A 151 -5.58 24.44 7.32
N GLY A 152 -6.28 23.42 7.84
CA GLY A 152 -7.65 23.47 8.29
C GLY A 152 -8.68 23.33 7.17
N ILE A 153 -8.26 22.98 5.94
CA ILE A 153 -9.14 22.73 4.80
C ILE A 153 -9.75 21.34 4.96
N THR A 154 -11.07 21.24 4.86
CA THR A 154 -11.76 19.94 4.91
C THR A 154 -11.52 19.15 3.60
N MET A 155 -11.59 17.82 3.68
CA MET A 155 -11.54 16.98 2.48
C MET A 155 -12.66 17.33 1.50
N ARG A 156 -13.85 17.64 2.01
CA ARG A 156 -15.00 18.10 1.23
C ARG A 156 -14.67 19.35 0.39
N GLU A 157 -14.01 20.34 0.99
CA GLU A 157 -13.59 21.56 0.31
C GLU A 157 -12.50 21.27 -0.72
N ALA A 158 -11.53 20.38 -0.40
CA ALA A 158 -10.47 20.00 -1.31
C ALA A 158 -11.00 19.25 -2.54
N VAL A 159 -11.98 18.34 -2.38
CA VAL A 159 -12.66 17.65 -3.49
C VAL A 159 -13.33 18.68 -4.42
N ARG A 160 -14.08 19.62 -3.88
CA ARG A 160 -14.71 20.70 -4.70
C ARG A 160 -13.67 21.54 -5.43
N ALA A 161 -12.62 21.97 -4.76
CA ALA A 161 -11.56 22.79 -5.33
C ALA A 161 -10.78 22.07 -6.44
N SER A 162 -10.70 20.75 -6.37
CA SER A 162 -10.08 19.93 -7.43
C SER A 162 -11.02 19.63 -8.59
N GLY A 163 -12.30 20.06 -8.52
CA GLY A 163 -13.31 19.85 -9.57
C GLY A 163 -14.13 18.56 -9.42
N GLY A 164 -14.08 17.91 -8.24
CA GLY A 164 -14.98 16.81 -7.86
C GLY A 164 -16.28 17.29 -7.23
N ASP A 165 -17.16 16.35 -6.91
CA ASP A 165 -18.44 16.63 -6.24
C ASP A 165 -18.59 15.77 -4.99
N PRO A 166 -18.29 16.31 -3.79
CA PRO A 166 -18.34 15.54 -2.54
C PRO A 166 -19.73 15.08 -2.15
N ASP A 167 -20.77 15.69 -2.70
CA ASP A 167 -22.16 15.33 -2.41
C ASP A 167 -22.65 14.16 -3.30
N ARG A 168 -21.85 13.79 -4.34
CA ARG A 168 -22.14 12.72 -5.28
C ARG A 168 -21.12 11.57 -5.27
N ILE A 169 -20.19 11.54 -4.33
CA ILE A 169 -19.20 10.44 -4.23
C ILE A 169 -19.87 9.05 -4.12
N GLY A 170 -21.07 8.98 -3.56
CA GLY A 170 -21.85 7.73 -3.56
C GLY A 170 -22.16 7.16 -4.94
N ASP A 171 -22.15 8.00 -5.98
CA ASP A 171 -22.37 7.59 -7.38
C ASP A 171 -21.12 6.94 -7.98
N ASP A 172 -19.94 7.14 -7.39
CA ASP A 172 -18.66 6.59 -7.86
C ASP A 172 -18.55 5.08 -7.62
N ARG A 173 -19.41 4.52 -6.77
CA ARG A 173 -19.50 3.08 -6.53
C ARG A 173 -19.72 2.34 -7.83
N TRP A 174 -19.00 1.22 -7.99
CA TRP A 174 -19.19 0.34 -9.14
C TRP A 174 -20.63 -0.11 -9.34
N GLN A 175 -21.18 0.09 -10.52
CA GLN A 175 -22.57 -0.24 -10.88
C GLN A 175 -22.70 -0.87 -12.29
N ALA A 176 -21.60 -0.96 -13.04
CA ALA A 176 -21.61 -1.28 -14.48
C ALA A 176 -21.57 -2.79 -14.81
N GLY A 177 -22.24 -3.63 -14.02
CA GLY A 177 -22.38 -5.06 -14.33
C GLY A 177 -21.37 -5.98 -13.62
N PRO A 178 -21.28 -7.27 -14.01
CA PRO A 178 -20.49 -8.26 -13.30
C PRO A 178 -18.99 -8.01 -13.45
N LEU A 179 -18.24 -8.28 -12.37
CA LEU A 179 -16.79 -8.15 -12.32
C LEU A 179 -16.11 -9.52 -12.45
N LEU A 180 -15.06 -9.58 -13.22
CA LEU A 180 -14.16 -10.73 -13.28
C LEU A 180 -13.09 -10.69 -12.19
N GLY A 181 -12.89 -9.54 -11.57
CA GLY A 181 -11.91 -9.32 -10.52
C GLY A 181 -11.16 -8.00 -10.72
N TYR A 182 -10.30 -7.71 -9.77
CA TYR A 182 -9.37 -6.57 -9.78
C TYR A 182 -7.94 -7.11 -9.76
N LEU A 183 -7.09 -6.62 -10.67
CA LEU A 183 -5.66 -6.92 -10.71
C LEU A 183 -4.85 -5.66 -10.50
N GLU A 184 -3.93 -5.69 -9.55
CA GLU A 184 -3.00 -4.61 -9.28
C GLU A 184 -1.56 -5.05 -9.53
N VAL A 185 -0.84 -4.27 -10.33
CA VAL A 185 0.62 -4.40 -10.46
C VAL A 185 1.26 -3.34 -9.57
N HIS A 186 2.24 -3.72 -8.79
CA HIS A 186 2.92 -2.81 -7.87
C HIS A 186 4.40 -3.16 -7.72
N ILE A 187 5.25 -2.23 -7.29
CA ILE A 187 6.59 -2.59 -6.87
C ILE A 187 6.53 -3.43 -5.58
N GLU A 188 7.51 -4.31 -5.37
CA GLU A 188 7.53 -5.17 -4.17
C GLU A 188 7.66 -4.38 -2.86
N GLN A 189 8.31 -3.23 -2.89
CA GLN A 189 8.68 -2.43 -1.71
C GLN A 189 9.53 -3.24 -0.70
N GLY A 190 10.11 -4.33 -1.14
CA GLY A 190 10.89 -5.27 -0.36
C GLY A 190 12.04 -5.90 -1.17
N PRO A 191 12.99 -6.57 -0.52
CA PRO A 191 14.21 -7.07 -1.16
C PRO A 191 14.12 -8.54 -1.63
N VAL A 192 12.97 -9.22 -1.51
CA VAL A 192 12.87 -10.67 -1.70
C VAL A 192 13.07 -11.06 -3.16
N LEU A 193 12.44 -10.34 -4.10
CA LEU A 193 12.60 -10.59 -5.53
C LEU A 193 14.05 -10.36 -5.98
N GLU A 194 14.68 -9.29 -5.49
CA GLU A 194 16.09 -9.03 -5.81
C GLU A 194 17.01 -10.14 -5.26
N ALA A 195 16.81 -10.53 -4.00
CA ALA A 195 17.58 -11.61 -3.37
C ALA A 195 17.39 -12.97 -4.06
N ARG A 196 16.25 -13.19 -4.72
CA ARG A 196 15.94 -14.39 -5.49
C ARG A 196 16.32 -14.28 -6.97
N GLY A 197 16.72 -13.10 -7.44
CA GLY A 197 17.03 -12.85 -8.85
C GLY A 197 15.80 -12.93 -9.76
N LEU A 198 14.59 -12.67 -9.23
CA LEU A 198 13.31 -12.76 -9.96
C LEU A 198 12.82 -11.38 -10.34
N PRO A 199 12.28 -11.19 -11.57
CA PRO A 199 11.76 -9.91 -12.05
C PRO A 199 10.40 -9.57 -11.45
N VAL A 200 9.58 -10.60 -11.17
CA VAL A 200 8.21 -10.46 -10.67
C VAL A 200 7.89 -11.54 -9.63
N GLY A 201 6.84 -11.30 -8.83
CA GLY A 201 6.29 -12.27 -7.88
C GLY A 201 4.78 -12.16 -7.80
N VAL A 202 4.10 -13.28 -7.55
CA VAL A 202 2.64 -13.32 -7.41
C VAL A 202 2.29 -13.12 -5.94
N VAL A 203 1.39 -12.18 -5.66
CA VAL A 203 1.01 -11.88 -4.26
C VAL A 203 -0.07 -12.85 -3.81
N SER A 204 0.22 -13.57 -2.72
CA SER A 204 -0.73 -14.53 -2.13
C SER A 204 -1.75 -13.86 -1.20
N ALA A 205 -1.33 -12.82 -0.49
CA ALA A 205 -2.19 -12.05 0.41
C ALA A 205 -1.56 -10.69 0.73
N ILE A 206 -2.38 -9.73 1.13
CA ILE A 206 -1.95 -8.50 1.78
C ILE A 206 -2.05 -8.73 3.29
N SER A 207 -0.93 -8.63 3.99
CA SER A 207 -0.82 -8.97 5.41
C SER A 207 -1.70 -8.11 6.29
N GLY A 208 -2.41 -8.75 7.22
CA GLY A 208 -3.10 -8.06 8.29
C GLY A 208 -2.11 -7.39 9.24
N GLN A 209 -2.58 -6.38 9.96
CA GLN A 209 -1.76 -5.55 10.83
C GLN A 209 -2.48 -5.23 12.14
N ASN A 210 -1.74 -5.34 13.26
CA ASN A 210 -2.13 -4.75 14.54
C ASN A 210 -1.11 -3.69 14.96
N ARG A 211 -1.59 -2.52 15.37
CA ARG A 211 -0.76 -1.48 15.97
C ARG A 211 -1.16 -1.22 17.42
N TYR A 212 -0.13 -1.03 18.24
CA TYR A 212 -0.30 -0.76 19.66
C TYR A 212 0.61 0.38 20.10
N THR A 213 0.14 1.14 21.09
CA THR A 213 0.95 2.03 21.92
C THR A 213 1.12 1.40 23.28
N LEU A 214 2.37 1.34 23.77
CA LEU A 214 2.72 0.82 25.09
C LEU A 214 3.41 1.92 25.91
N ASP A 215 2.89 2.17 27.12
CA ASP A 215 3.44 3.12 28.08
C ASP A 215 4.02 2.37 29.28
N PHE A 216 5.34 2.37 29.41
CA PHE A 216 6.07 1.87 30.58
C PHE A 216 6.23 2.98 31.59
N GLN A 217 5.67 2.83 32.77
CA GLN A 217 5.66 3.84 33.83
C GLN A 217 6.43 3.34 35.06
N GLY A 218 7.62 3.82 35.24
CA GLY A 218 8.52 3.59 36.34
C GLY A 218 8.62 4.81 37.29
N GLU A 219 9.83 5.15 37.70
CA GLU A 219 10.08 6.28 38.59
C GLU A 219 11.34 7.03 38.20
N ALA A 220 11.20 8.34 37.95
CA ALA A 220 12.34 9.19 37.68
C ALA A 220 13.14 9.46 38.97
N GLY A 221 14.46 9.46 38.88
CA GLY A 221 15.32 9.70 40.01
C GLY A 221 16.71 10.14 39.59
N HIS A 222 17.53 10.61 40.51
CA HIS A 222 18.88 11.04 40.25
C HIS A 222 19.78 9.86 39.83
N ALA A 223 20.40 9.91 38.65
CA ALA A 223 21.14 8.78 38.10
C ALA A 223 22.35 8.35 38.94
N GLY A 224 22.94 9.26 39.73
CA GLY A 224 24.11 8.96 40.55
C GLY A 224 23.77 8.55 41.99
N THR A 225 22.55 8.79 42.50
CA THR A 225 22.21 8.55 43.89
C THR A 225 21.19 7.45 44.13
N VAL A 226 20.36 7.11 43.12
CA VAL A 226 19.41 5.99 43.23
C VAL A 226 20.16 4.68 43.02
N PRO A 227 20.23 3.76 44.02
CA PRO A 227 20.89 2.46 43.87
C PRO A 227 20.28 1.62 42.75
N MET A 228 21.09 0.74 42.10
CA MET A 228 20.65 -0.05 40.97
C MET A 228 19.47 -0.99 41.26
N ASP A 229 19.45 -1.58 42.48
CA ASP A 229 18.42 -2.50 42.97
C ASP A 229 17.09 -1.83 43.32
N SER A 230 17.12 -0.52 43.57
CA SER A 230 15.96 0.30 43.93
C SER A 230 15.32 1.00 42.73
N ARG A 231 15.91 0.89 41.52
CA ARG A 231 15.44 1.58 40.29
C ARG A 231 14.19 0.94 39.71
N ARG A 232 13.26 1.80 39.33
CA ARG A 232 12.14 1.47 38.46
C ARG A 232 12.31 2.16 37.12
N ASP A 233 13.33 1.73 36.39
CA ASP A 233 13.79 2.34 35.15
C ASP A 233 12.93 1.87 33.97
N ALA A 234 12.08 2.78 33.46
CA ALA A 234 11.18 2.51 32.32
C ALA A 234 11.92 2.25 31.02
N LEU A 235 13.09 2.90 30.80
CA LEU A 235 13.85 2.72 29.57
C LEU A 235 14.51 1.34 29.50
N VAL A 236 15.01 0.85 30.60
CA VAL A 236 15.58 -0.52 30.64
C VAL A 236 14.49 -1.57 30.41
N ALA A 237 13.26 -1.34 30.92
CA ALA A 237 12.13 -2.22 30.60
C ALA A 237 11.75 -2.19 29.12
N ALA A 238 11.64 -1.00 28.53
CA ALA A 238 11.36 -0.82 27.12
C ALA A 238 12.44 -1.43 26.21
N ALA A 239 13.73 -1.26 26.54
CA ALA A 239 14.84 -1.84 25.78
C ALA A 239 14.80 -3.38 25.77
N VAL A 240 14.50 -4.01 26.92
CA VAL A 240 14.32 -5.47 26.99
C VAL A 240 13.11 -5.91 26.14
N PHE A 241 12.04 -5.12 26.13
CA PHE A 241 10.89 -5.42 25.29
C PHE A 241 11.21 -5.31 23.80
N VAL A 242 11.90 -4.25 23.35
CA VAL A 242 12.35 -4.09 21.95
C VAL A 242 13.17 -5.30 21.50
N GLN A 243 14.13 -5.74 22.32
CA GLN A 243 14.90 -6.96 22.05
C GLN A 243 14.03 -8.22 21.98
N SER A 244 13.01 -8.30 22.85
CA SER A 244 12.08 -9.44 22.85
C SER A 244 11.19 -9.47 21.62
N VAL A 245 10.77 -8.31 21.10
CA VAL A 245 10.00 -8.20 19.84
C VAL A 245 10.83 -8.75 18.68
N GLN A 246 12.08 -8.32 18.54
CA GLN A 246 13.01 -8.80 17.50
C GLN A 246 13.18 -10.33 17.59
N GLY A 247 13.57 -10.84 18.75
CA GLY A 247 13.82 -12.29 18.93
C GLY A 247 12.54 -13.14 18.77
N TYR A 248 11.38 -12.60 19.11
CA TYR A 248 10.12 -13.29 18.89
C TYR A 248 9.81 -13.40 17.39
N ALA A 249 9.92 -12.31 16.64
CA ALA A 249 9.64 -12.30 15.20
C ALA A 249 10.63 -13.20 14.43
N GLU A 250 11.92 -13.19 14.76
CA GLU A 250 12.93 -14.05 14.14
C GLU A 250 12.64 -15.55 14.33
N GLY A 251 11.98 -15.92 15.42
CA GLY A 251 11.57 -17.29 15.73
C GLY A 251 10.27 -17.75 15.07
N HIS A 252 9.56 -16.86 14.36
CA HIS A 252 8.24 -17.16 13.78
C HIS A 252 8.21 -16.76 12.29
N GLY A 253 8.22 -17.77 11.42
CA GLY A 253 8.26 -17.55 9.96
C GLY A 253 7.07 -16.72 9.46
N GLY A 254 7.36 -15.76 8.60
CA GLY A 254 6.34 -14.86 8.02
C GLY A 254 5.89 -13.71 8.93
N LEU A 255 6.28 -13.73 10.22
CA LEU A 255 5.95 -12.66 11.15
C LEU A 255 6.90 -11.48 10.99
N VAL A 256 6.32 -10.28 10.85
CA VAL A 256 7.05 -9.01 10.93
C VAL A 256 6.55 -8.25 12.15
N ALA A 257 7.46 -7.86 13.06
CA ALA A 257 7.11 -7.07 14.23
C ALA A 257 8.16 -5.97 14.46
N THR A 258 7.68 -4.72 14.66
CA THR A 258 8.56 -3.56 14.70
C THR A 258 8.16 -2.60 15.82
N VAL A 259 9.16 -2.11 16.57
CA VAL A 259 9.02 -0.93 17.43
C VAL A 259 9.59 0.27 16.66
N GLY A 260 8.70 1.05 16.02
CA GLY A 260 9.08 2.13 15.12
C GLY A 260 9.26 3.49 15.79
N GLN A 261 8.61 3.69 16.95
CA GLN A 261 8.68 4.93 17.72
C GLN A 261 9.02 4.63 19.16
N LEU A 262 9.85 5.48 19.77
CA LEU A 262 10.20 5.41 21.20
C LEU A 262 10.45 6.82 21.71
N SER A 263 9.73 7.19 22.78
CA SER A 263 9.85 8.47 23.47
C SER A 263 10.18 8.24 24.95
N VAL A 264 11.16 8.97 25.47
CA VAL A 264 11.68 8.84 26.84
C VAL A 264 11.46 10.12 27.62
N ARG A 265 10.93 10.00 28.85
CA ARG A 265 10.76 11.13 29.77
C ARG A 265 11.41 10.86 31.12
N PRO A 266 12.08 11.88 31.73
CA PRO A 266 12.26 13.24 31.26
C PRO A 266 13.32 13.41 30.17
N GLY A 267 14.10 12.36 29.79
CA GLY A 267 15.08 12.44 28.69
C GLY A 267 16.34 13.22 29.04
N ALA A 268 16.78 13.20 30.30
CA ALA A 268 17.99 13.89 30.77
C ALA A 268 19.09 12.87 31.12
N ALA A 269 20.34 13.19 30.80
CA ALA A 269 21.47 12.27 30.98
C ALA A 269 21.76 11.87 32.43
N ASN A 270 21.35 12.68 33.38
CA ASN A 270 21.56 12.48 34.85
C ASN A 270 20.30 12.06 35.58
N VAL A 271 19.25 11.61 34.89
CA VAL A 271 17.97 11.19 35.49
C VAL A 271 17.62 9.78 35.01
N VAL A 272 17.24 8.89 35.95
CA VAL A 272 16.66 7.59 35.63
C VAL A 272 15.33 7.83 34.89
N PRO A 273 15.11 7.26 33.69
CA PRO A 273 13.87 7.45 32.96
C PRO A 273 12.64 6.93 33.69
N GLY A 274 11.68 7.82 33.95
CA GLY A 274 10.42 7.48 34.62
C GLY A 274 9.31 7.00 33.70
N GLU A 275 9.36 7.39 32.42
CA GLU A 275 8.31 7.04 31.48
C GLU A 275 8.90 6.76 30.08
N VAL A 276 8.42 5.71 29.42
CA VAL A 276 8.71 5.42 28.02
C VAL A 276 7.43 5.03 27.31
N THR A 277 7.12 5.77 26.23
CA THR A 277 6.07 5.42 25.29
C THR A 277 6.70 4.85 24.02
N LEU A 278 6.20 3.72 23.53
CA LEU A 278 6.64 3.13 22.26
C LEU A 278 5.47 2.59 21.44
N SER A 279 5.67 2.48 20.13
CA SER A 279 4.74 1.82 19.21
C SER A 279 5.16 0.38 18.96
N LEU A 280 4.18 -0.51 18.73
CA LEU A 280 4.39 -1.87 18.26
C LEU A 280 3.51 -2.09 17.04
N ASP A 281 4.12 -2.47 15.90
CA ASP A 281 3.46 -2.89 14.67
C ASP A 281 3.70 -4.39 14.47
N VAL A 282 2.62 -5.17 14.28
CA VAL A 282 2.67 -6.63 14.10
C VAL A 282 1.92 -7.00 12.84
N ARG A 283 2.60 -7.68 11.90
CA ARG A 283 2.03 -8.08 10.59
C ARG A 283 2.27 -9.56 10.34
N HIS A 284 1.26 -10.20 9.75
CA HIS A 284 1.35 -11.57 9.24
C HIS A 284 0.27 -11.79 8.19
N ALA A 285 0.53 -12.69 7.22
CA ALA A 285 -0.43 -13.05 6.17
C ALA A 285 -1.56 -13.99 6.66
N ASP A 286 -1.44 -14.54 7.86
CA ASP A 286 -2.46 -15.33 8.56
C ASP A 286 -2.90 -14.58 9.81
N ASP A 287 -4.20 -14.29 9.91
CA ASP A 287 -4.78 -13.53 11.02
C ASP A 287 -4.70 -14.29 12.35
N ALA A 288 -4.81 -15.62 12.36
CA ALA A 288 -4.73 -16.40 13.59
C ALA A 288 -3.31 -16.31 14.18
N GLU A 289 -2.27 -16.45 13.35
CA GLU A 289 -0.87 -16.29 13.75
C GLU A 289 -0.58 -14.85 14.20
N ARG A 290 -1.07 -13.85 13.47
CA ARG A 290 -0.91 -12.43 13.82
C ARG A 290 -1.51 -12.12 15.19
N LEU A 291 -2.73 -12.59 15.46
CA LEU A 291 -3.43 -12.36 16.72
C LEU A 291 -2.76 -13.11 17.89
N VAL A 292 -2.25 -14.33 17.65
CA VAL A 292 -1.45 -15.07 18.64
C VAL A 292 -0.15 -14.33 18.94
N ALA A 293 0.58 -13.89 17.92
CA ALA A 293 1.81 -13.12 18.08
C ALA A 293 1.58 -11.83 18.86
N SER A 294 0.54 -11.07 18.50
CA SER A 294 0.16 -9.83 19.20
C SER A 294 -0.08 -10.07 20.69
N ARG A 295 -0.89 -11.07 21.04
CA ARG A 295 -1.14 -11.42 22.47
C ARG A 295 0.15 -11.80 23.19
N ASN A 296 0.97 -12.65 22.59
CA ASN A 296 2.21 -13.10 23.19
C ASN A 296 3.20 -11.95 23.43
N LEU A 297 3.31 -11.01 22.49
CA LEU A 297 4.16 -9.83 22.66
C LEU A 297 3.66 -8.91 23.77
N LEU A 298 2.34 -8.69 23.87
CA LEU A 298 1.75 -7.92 24.99
C LEU A 298 1.94 -8.61 26.33
N GLU A 299 1.85 -9.95 26.40
CA GLU A 299 2.17 -10.72 27.61
C GLU A 299 3.65 -10.63 27.99
N ILE A 300 4.57 -10.63 27.00
CA ILE A 300 6.00 -10.42 27.25
C ILE A 300 6.23 -9.04 27.86
N ALA A 301 5.60 -7.98 27.32
CA ALA A 301 5.67 -6.63 27.86
C ALA A 301 5.19 -6.59 29.32
N SER A 302 4.04 -7.23 29.62
CA SER A 302 3.48 -7.31 30.96
C SER A 302 4.40 -8.03 31.94
N ARG A 303 5.00 -9.15 31.54
CA ARG A 303 5.97 -9.89 32.37
C ARG A 303 7.23 -9.08 32.64
N ILE A 304 7.73 -8.33 31.66
CA ILE A 304 8.89 -7.44 31.83
C ILE A 304 8.56 -6.33 32.85
N ALA A 305 7.42 -5.66 32.67
CA ALA A 305 6.98 -4.59 33.57
C ALA A 305 6.82 -5.09 35.01
N LYS A 306 6.16 -6.24 35.19
CA LYS A 306 5.98 -6.85 36.53
C LYS A 306 7.32 -7.20 37.21
N ARG A 307 8.26 -7.81 36.46
CA ARG A 307 9.59 -8.17 37.02
C ARG A 307 10.39 -6.97 37.46
N ARG A 308 10.14 -5.79 36.90
CA ARG A 308 10.84 -4.53 37.16
C ARG A 308 10.06 -3.59 38.09
N ASN A 309 8.92 -4.03 38.60
CA ASN A 309 8.00 -3.23 39.43
C ASN A 309 7.60 -1.91 38.74
N ILE A 310 7.26 -1.99 37.42
CA ILE A 310 6.86 -0.89 36.54
C ILE A 310 5.40 -1.10 36.14
N ALA A 311 4.61 -0.02 36.07
CA ALA A 311 3.28 -0.09 35.51
C ALA A 311 3.35 -0.11 33.96
N LEU A 312 2.44 -0.84 33.34
CA LEU A 312 2.29 -0.88 31.87
C LEU A 312 0.85 -0.54 31.50
N LYS A 313 0.70 0.40 30.56
CA LYS A 313 -0.56 0.63 29.87
C LYS A 313 -0.38 0.25 28.41
N THR A 314 -1.37 -0.42 27.85
CA THR A 314 -1.41 -0.80 26.42
C THR A 314 -2.69 -0.29 25.79
N ARG A 315 -2.59 0.25 24.61
CA ARG A 315 -3.71 0.68 23.78
C ARG A 315 -3.56 0.07 22.39
N GLN A 316 -4.60 -0.52 21.87
CA GLN A 316 -4.66 -0.90 20.45
C GLN A 316 -5.07 0.32 19.64
N ASP A 317 -4.25 0.69 18.68
CA ASP A 317 -4.45 1.87 17.83
C ASP A 317 -5.19 1.51 16.54
N SER A 318 -4.88 0.31 15.97
CA SER A 318 -5.57 -0.22 14.80
C SER A 318 -5.48 -1.74 14.72
N GLU A 319 -6.44 -2.31 14.00
CA GLU A 319 -6.46 -3.71 13.56
C GLU A 319 -7.03 -3.79 12.15
N ASN A 320 -6.26 -4.35 11.24
CA ASN A 320 -6.67 -4.62 9.87
C ASN A 320 -6.53 -6.12 9.59
N ALA A 321 -7.57 -6.72 9.05
CA ALA A 321 -7.54 -8.13 8.67
C ALA A 321 -6.65 -8.36 7.43
N THR A 322 -6.14 -9.57 7.30
CA THR A 322 -5.48 -10.03 6.08
C THR A 322 -6.48 -10.08 4.91
N VAL A 323 -6.04 -9.62 3.75
CA VAL A 323 -6.80 -9.76 2.50
C VAL A 323 -6.13 -10.83 1.64
N PRO A 324 -6.67 -12.05 1.57
CA PRO A 324 -6.15 -13.08 0.67
C PRO A 324 -6.45 -12.72 -0.78
N CYS A 325 -5.49 -12.93 -1.67
CA CYS A 325 -5.75 -12.88 -3.11
C CYS A 325 -6.60 -14.09 -3.52
N ALA A 326 -7.55 -13.87 -4.42
CA ALA A 326 -8.46 -14.91 -4.86
C ALA A 326 -7.70 -16.02 -5.61
N GLN A 327 -7.92 -17.29 -5.23
CA GLN A 327 -7.17 -18.42 -5.77
C GLN A 327 -7.22 -18.50 -7.30
N ARG A 328 -8.34 -18.13 -7.91
CA ARG A 328 -8.49 -18.10 -9.37
C ARG A 328 -7.53 -17.09 -10.01
N LEU A 329 -7.44 -15.87 -9.47
CA LEU A 329 -6.55 -14.83 -10.00
C LEU A 329 -5.09 -15.16 -9.72
N LEU A 330 -4.78 -15.69 -8.53
CA LEU A 330 -3.46 -16.17 -8.15
C LEU A 330 -2.99 -17.28 -9.10
N SER A 331 -3.85 -18.26 -9.39
CA SER A 331 -3.51 -19.35 -10.32
C SER A 331 -3.26 -18.84 -11.74
N ASN A 332 -4.07 -17.87 -12.23
CA ASN A 332 -3.88 -17.29 -13.56
C ASN A 332 -2.59 -16.47 -13.65
N LEU A 333 -2.25 -15.70 -12.62
CA LEU A 333 -0.97 -14.96 -12.56
C LEU A 333 0.21 -15.93 -12.50
N SER A 334 0.15 -16.97 -11.67
CA SER A 334 1.20 -18.00 -11.55
C SER A 334 1.38 -18.74 -12.88
N GLN A 335 0.28 -19.10 -13.55
CA GLN A 335 0.34 -19.72 -14.88
C GLN A 335 0.94 -18.76 -15.92
N ALA A 336 0.57 -17.48 -15.87
CA ALA A 336 1.13 -16.47 -16.79
C ALA A 336 2.64 -16.29 -16.61
N VAL A 337 3.16 -16.36 -15.36
CA VAL A 337 4.60 -16.34 -15.09
C VAL A 337 5.26 -17.60 -15.65
N ALA A 338 4.67 -18.78 -15.42
CA ALA A 338 5.19 -20.06 -15.91
C ALA A 338 5.20 -20.15 -17.46
N ASP A 339 4.15 -19.62 -18.14
CA ASP A 339 4.05 -19.58 -19.61
C ASP A 339 5.16 -18.72 -20.26
N LEU A 340 5.81 -17.85 -19.48
CA LEU A 340 6.97 -17.07 -19.90
C LEU A 340 8.32 -17.71 -19.52
N ASP A 341 8.32 -19.01 -19.21
CA ASP A 341 9.49 -19.77 -18.76
C ASP A 341 10.21 -19.14 -17.54
N ARG A 342 9.42 -18.56 -16.59
CA ARG A 342 9.95 -17.95 -15.38
C ARG A 342 9.57 -18.75 -14.14
N PRO A 343 10.46 -18.82 -13.14
CA PRO A 343 10.12 -19.40 -11.84
C PRO A 343 8.98 -18.61 -11.18
N VAL A 344 7.98 -19.32 -10.69
CA VAL A 344 6.88 -18.73 -9.91
C VAL A 344 7.30 -18.60 -8.47
N LEU A 345 7.20 -17.40 -7.91
CA LEU A 345 7.35 -17.14 -6.49
C LEU A 345 6.05 -16.50 -5.99
N GLU A 346 5.43 -17.16 -5.00
CA GLU A 346 4.32 -16.58 -4.25
C GLU A 346 4.87 -15.95 -2.97
N LEU A 347 4.42 -14.73 -2.66
CA LEU A 347 4.82 -14.00 -1.46
C LEU A 347 3.68 -13.11 -0.97
N ALA A 348 3.67 -12.84 0.34
CA ALA A 348 2.70 -11.91 0.90
C ALA A 348 3.20 -10.47 0.78
N SER A 349 2.27 -9.52 0.58
CA SER A 349 2.57 -8.10 0.76
C SER A 349 2.64 -7.75 2.24
N GLY A 350 3.70 -7.08 2.65
CA GLY A 350 3.81 -6.46 3.96
C GLY A 350 3.22 -5.05 4.00
N ALA A 351 2.96 -4.44 2.85
CA ALA A 351 2.37 -3.11 2.69
C ALA A 351 0.86 -3.19 2.39
N GLY A 352 0.15 -2.09 2.60
CA GLY A 352 -1.23 -1.94 2.13
C GLY A 352 -1.25 -1.59 0.63
N HIS A 353 -2.39 -1.81 -0.03
CA HIS A 353 -2.61 -1.50 -1.44
C HIS A 353 -4.10 -1.25 -1.68
N ASP A 354 -4.46 -0.63 -2.81
CA ASP A 354 -5.86 -0.40 -3.18
C ASP A 354 -6.68 -1.69 -3.25
N ALA A 355 -6.03 -2.82 -3.53
CA ALA A 355 -6.63 -4.15 -3.49
C ALA A 355 -7.28 -4.47 -2.12
N VAL A 356 -6.84 -3.85 -1.01
CA VAL A 356 -7.49 -3.99 0.31
C VAL A 356 -8.92 -3.46 0.24
N ALA A 357 -9.11 -2.27 -0.28
CA ALA A 357 -10.46 -1.68 -0.41
C ALA A 357 -11.28 -2.38 -1.50
N MET A 358 -10.64 -2.72 -2.62
CA MET A 358 -11.29 -3.40 -3.75
C MET A 358 -11.77 -4.82 -3.41
N SER A 359 -11.18 -5.48 -2.41
CA SER A 359 -11.62 -6.80 -1.94
C SER A 359 -13.05 -6.81 -1.37
N ALA A 360 -13.56 -5.66 -0.95
CA ALA A 360 -14.96 -5.51 -0.54
C ALA A 360 -15.94 -5.51 -1.73
N LEU A 361 -15.43 -5.30 -2.95
CA LEU A 361 -16.22 -5.23 -4.17
C LEU A 361 -16.14 -6.52 -5.00
N THR A 362 -14.94 -7.09 -5.13
CA THR A 362 -14.67 -8.21 -6.03
C THR A 362 -13.43 -9.00 -5.61
N ASP A 363 -13.22 -10.17 -6.23
CA ASP A 363 -11.96 -10.91 -6.14
C ASP A 363 -10.76 -10.02 -6.50
N VAL A 364 -9.67 -10.12 -5.74
CA VAL A 364 -8.45 -9.35 -5.99
C VAL A 364 -7.25 -10.26 -6.26
N GLY A 365 -6.34 -9.80 -7.09
CA GLY A 365 -5.04 -10.44 -7.34
C GLY A 365 -3.98 -9.37 -7.56
N MET A 366 -2.72 -9.67 -7.23
CA MET A 366 -1.63 -8.71 -7.36
C MET A 366 -0.37 -9.35 -7.93
N LEU A 367 0.39 -8.56 -8.67
CA LEU A 367 1.69 -8.91 -9.21
C LEU A 367 2.73 -7.89 -8.74
N PHE A 368 3.76 -8.36 -8.06
CA PHE A 368 4.90 -7.52 -7.69
C PHE A 368 5.95 -7.46 -8.79
N VAL A 369 6.55 -6.28 -8.92
CA VAL A 369 7.71 -5.99 -9.76
C VAL A 369 8.91 -5.72 -8.86
N ARG A 370 10.05 -6.33 -9.18
CA ARG A 370 11.28 -6.11 -8.43
C ARG A 370 11.67 -4.63 -8.41
N CYS A 371 11.96 -4.11 -7.24
CA CYS A 371 12.57 -2.80 -7.06
C CYS A 371 13.98 -2.96 -6.44
N LYS A 372 14.91 -2.12 -6.86
CA LYS A 372 16.32 -2.21 -6.47
C LYS A 372 16.49 -1.98 -4.96
N GLY A 373 17.11 -2.94 -4.28
CA GLY A 373 17.34 -2.91 -2.84
C GLY A 373 16.07 -2.98 -1.99
N GLY A 374 14.92 -3.24 -2.58
CA GLY A 374 13.62 -3.15 -1.90
C GLY A 374 13.25 -1.73 -1.46
N VAL A 375 13.89 -0.71 -2.06
CA VAL A 375 13.68 0.69 -1.67
C VAL A 375 12.32 1.18 -2.17
N SER A 376 11.50 1.69 -1.25
CA SER A 376 10.26 2.43 -1.52
C SER A 376 10.12 3.61 -0.57
N HIS A 377 9.18 4.54 -0.82
CA HIS A 377 8.99 5.78 -0.07
C HIS A 377 10.28 6.61 0.01
N ASN A 378 11.08 6.58 -1.05
CA ASN A 378 12.40 7.20 -1.10
C ASN A 378 12.75 7.59 -2.55
N PRO A 379 13.38 8.74 -2.80
CA PRO A 379 13.82 9.17 -4.13
C PRO A 379 14.78 8.20 -4.84
N ALA A 380 15.46 7.31 -4.10
CA ALA A 380 16.36 6.29 -4.66
C ALA A 380 15.63 5.06 -5.24
N GLU A 381 14.32 4.99 -5.12
CA GLU A 381 13.48 3.93 -5.69
C GLU A 381 13.72 3.76 -7.19
N SER A 382 13.89 2.53 -7.64
CA SER A 382 14.11 2.26 -9.05
C SER A 382 13.71 0.84 -9.45
N VAL A 383 13.29 0.70 -10.71
CA VAL A 383 13.01 -0.57 -11.39
C VAL A 383 13.86 -0.67 -12.65
N THR A 384 14.01 -1.87 -13.22
CA THR A 384 14.65 -2.03 -14.53
C THR A 384 13.60 -2.10 -15.63
N THR A 385 13.96 -1.65 -16.83
CA THR A 385 13.07 -1.78 -18.01
C THR A 385 12.77 -3.25 -18.33
N GLU A 386 13.71 -4.14 -18.05
CA GLU A 386 13.59 -5.58 -18.24
C GLU A 386 12.54 -6.19 -17.29
N ASP A 387 12.52 -5.79 -16.02
CA ASP A 387 11.51 -6.26 -15.05
C ASP A 387 10.11 -5.72 -15.40
N VAL A 388 10.03 -4.47 -15.84
CA VAL A 388 8.78 -3.87 -16.33
C VAL A 388 8.28 -4.61 -17.58
N ALA A 389 9.17 -5.04 -18.48
CA ALA A 389 8.78 -5.84 -19.64
C ALA A 389 8.12 -7.15 -19.23
N VAL A 390 8.71 -7.85 -18.27
CA VAL A 390 8.13 -9.10 -17.75
C VAL A 390 6.77 -8.85 -17.10
N ALA A 391 6.61 -7.77 -16.31
CA ALA A 391 5.33 -7.43 -15.69
C ALA A 391 4.21 -7.18 -16.71
N ILE A 392 4.52 -6.45 -17.80
CA ILE A 392 3.57 -6.21 -18.91
C ILE A 392 3.21 -7.54 -19.60
N ASP A 393 4.18 -8.42 -19.82
CA ASP A 393 3.95 -9.71 -20.46
C ASP A 393 3.12 -10.65 -19.58
N VAL A 394 3.41 -10.72 -18.29
CA VAL A 394 2.63 -11.50 -17.31
C VAL A 394 1.20 -10.99 -17.21
N LEU A 395 0.99 -9.67 -17.06
CA LEU A 395 -0.36 -9.10 -17.00
C LEU A 395 -1.13 -9.37 -18.29
N GLY A 396 -0.50 -9.17 -19.46
CA GLY A 396 -1.10 -9.46 -20.75
C GLY A 396 -1.49 -10.94 -20.89
N ARG A 397 -0.60 -11.86 -20.47
CA ARG A 397 -0.89 -13.31 -20.50
C ARG A 397 -1.99 -13.70 -19.52
N CYS A 398 -2.02 -13.13 -18.34
CA CYS A 398 -3.09 -13.34 -17.37
C CYS A 398 -4.46 -12.90 -17.92
N ILE A 399 -4.53 -11.74 -18.59
CA ILE A 399 -5.74 -11.26 -19.27
C ILE A 399 -6.19 -12.26 -20.36
N GLU A 400 -5.25 -12.84 -21.12
CA GLU A 400 -5.56 -13.86 -22.13
C GLU A 400 -6.11 -15.16 -21.52
N LEU A 401 -5.55 -15.61 -20.39
CA LEU A 401 -6.05 -16.78 -19.66
C LEU A 401 -7.48 -16.55 -19.13
N LEU A 402 -7.75 -15.35 -18.60
CA LEU A 402 -9.11 -14.97 -18.18
C LEU A 402 -10.11 -14.90 -19.33
N ALA A 403 -9.65 -14.62 -20.56
CA ALA A 403 -10.50 -14.58 -21.75
C ALA A 403 -10.81 -15.98 -22.34
N GLN A 404 -10.11 -17.02 -21.88
CA GLN A 404 -10.31 -18.42 -22.31
C GLN A 404 -11.19 -19.22 -21.34
N ALA A 405 -11.40 -18.71 -20.12
CA ALA A 405 -12.18 -19.33 -19.06
C ALA A 405 -13.67 -18.98 -19.19
#